data_f40b19b7bb84e10bdf28c5e3d43f0794
#
_entry.id   f40b19b7bb84e10bdf28c5e3d43f0794
#
_cell.length_a   1.000
_cell.length_b   1.000
_cell.length_c   1.000
_cell.angle_alpha   90.00
_cell.angle_beta   90.00
_cell.angle_gamma   90.00
#
_symmetry.space_group_name_H-M   'P 1'
#
loop_
_entity.id
_entity.type
_entity.pdbx_description
1 polymer ?
#
loop_
_entity_poly.entity_id
_entity_poly.type
_entity_poly.pdbx_seq_one_letter_code
_entity_poly.pdbx_strand_id
1 'polypeptide(L)'
;MEEIIQDLMPNRGKSLVIDTEFGTFARYPVKTHVVKSGDSLDEILLTYVGDNRREGDIIFMSEKIVAISQGRAFPIETIKPRRMARILSKFVYKSPYGIGLGIPETMELAIRELGIVRILFAAFCSAITKPFGIRGVFYRICGEKARAIDGPCDCTIPPYNHYAKLAPDKPNKVAAHLADVTGNGIVVIDANDLGVEVLGRSSDAIDINFCKQVFKDNPLDQGDQQTPIAIVRKVTSEEAEEIRSRETTEAENAAELKQCGDEEQGTSDKDDMTGECEVDLENTTLSDAGERNEETVSETEDEINQTDEESTENSGDIIDKPEL
;
A
#
# COMPACT_ATOMS: atom_id res chain seq x y z
N MET A 1 17.53 29.07 -7.12
CA MET A 1 16.64 27.99 -6.69
C MET A 1 15.46 28.69 -6.04
N GLU A 2 14.32 28.72 -6.71
CA GLU A 2 13.09 29.20 -6.10
C GLU A 2 12.76 28.26 -4.95
N GLU A 3 12.67 28.82 -3.75
CA GLU A 3 12.11 28.14 -2.57
C GLU A 3 10.68 27.78 -2.94
N ILE A 4 10.45 26.50 -3.22
CA ILE A 4 9.10 25.94 -3.27
C ILE A 4 8.67 25.85 -1.81
N ILE A 5 8.16 26.94 -1.26
CA ILE A 5 7.36 26.89 -0.04
C ILE A 5 6.11 26.14 -0.43
N GLN A 6 6.12 24.83 -0.22
CA GLN A 6 4.90 24.06 -0.31
C GLN A 6 3.94 24.62 0.73
N ASP A 7 2.79 25.11 0.30
CA ASP A 7 1.66 25.35 1.19
C ASP A 7 1.33 23.99 1.84
N LEU A 8 1.73 23.88 3.11
CA LEU A 8 1.59 22.64 3.89
C LEU A 8 0.13 22.49 4.34
N MET A 9 -0.75 22.23 3.37
CA MET A 9 -2.18 22.08 3.57
C MET A 9 -2.57 20.64 3.90
N PRO A 10 -3.66 20.44 4.64
CA PRO A 10 -4.15 19.10 4.91
C PRO A 10 -4.65 18.43 3.63
N ASN A 11 -4.57 17.11 3.59
CA ASN A 11 -5.25 16.34 2.56
C ASN A 11 -6.76 16.49 2.69
N ARG A 12 -7.49 16.25 1.61
CA ARG A 12 -8.95 16.44 1.54
C ARG A 12 -9.66 15.67 2.65
N GLY A 13 -10.44 16.40 3.48
CA GLY A 13 -11.21 15.80 4.58
C GLY A 13 -10.37 15.41 5.81
N LYS A 14 -9.10 15.84 5.85
CA LYS A 14 -8.21 15.68 7.00
C LYS A 14 -7.97 17.04 7.66
N SER A 15 -7.50 17.03 8.91
CA SER A 15 -7.06 18.23 9.62
C SER A 15 -5.57 18.18 9.90
N LEU A 16 -4.93 19.35 9.86
CA LEU A 16 -3.53 19.47 10.27
C LEU A 16 -3.36 19.21 11.76
N VAL A 17 -4.28 19.71 12.58
CA VAL A 17 -4.15 19.66 14.03
C VAL A 17 -4.82 18.45 14.62
N ILE A 18 -4.14 17.79 15.55
CA ILE A 18 -4.68 16.69 16.33
C ILE A 18 -4.33 16.84 17.83
N ASP A 19 -5.33 16.56 18.67
CA ASP A 19 -5.15 16.49 20.11
C ASP A 19 -4.96 15.03 20.54
N THR A 20 -3.92 14.77 21.33
CA THR A 20 -3.54 13.45 21.85
C THR A 20 -3.26 13.55 23.36
N GLU A 21 -3.10 12.42 24.03
CA GLU A 21 -2.63 12.42 25.43
C GLU A 21 -1.20 12.96 25.59
N PHE A 22 -0.41 13.02 24.52
CA PHE A 22 0.97 13.56 24.50
C PHE A 22 1.00 15.08 24.26
N GLY A 23 -0.16 15.70 24.01
CA GLY A 23 -0.33 17.12 23.67
C GLY A 23 -0.95 17.34 22.30
N THR A 24 -0.92 18.57 21.84
CA THR A 24 -1.43 19.00 20.55
C THR A 24 -0.31 19.00 19.50
N PHE A 25 -0.58 18.44 18.33
CA PHE A 25 0.39 18.33 17.24
C PHE A 25 -0.22 18.81 15.93
N ALA A 26 0.62 19.49 15.12
CA ALA A 26 0.32 19.77 13.72
C ALA A 26 1.02 18.72 12.85
N ARG A 27 0.31 18.26 11.81
CA ARG A 27 0.75 17.19 10.89
C ARG A 27 0.68 17.72 9.48
N TYR A 28 1.82 18.06 8.93
CA TYR A 28 1.94 18.67 7.61
C TYR A 28 2.26 17.61 6.56
N PRO A 29 1.28 17.18 5.72
CA PRO A 29 1.55 16.25 4.63
C PRO A 29 2.42 16.93 3.58
N VAL A 30 3.44 16.22 3.13
CA VAL A 30 4.42 16.71 2.16
C VAL A 30 4.22 15.97 0.85
N LYS A 31 3.88 16.72 -0.20
CA LYS A 31 3.73 16.19 -1.54
C LYS A 31 5.10 15.94 -2.17
N THR A 32 5.27 14.77 -2.79
CA THR A 32 6.51 14.40 -3.48
C THR A 32 6.22 14.01 -4.92
N HIS A 33 7.24 13.77 -5.72
CA HIS A 33 7.06 13.04 -6.97
C HIS A 33 6.66 11.58 -6.68
N VAL A 34 6.16 10.86 -7.67
CA VAL A 34 5.88 9.42 -7.56
C VAL A 34 7.21 8.68 -7.41
N VAL A 35 7.48 8.20 -6.19
CA VAL A 35 8.75 7.52 -5.85
C VAL A 35 8.90 6.24 -6.68
N LYS A 36 10.13 6.01 -7.18
CA LYS A 36 10.46 4.87 -8.01
C LYS A 36 11.52 3.98 -7.35
N SER A 37 11.64 2.78 -7.87
CA SER A 37 12.71 1.86 -7.45
C SER A 37 14.09 2.48 -7.70
N GLY A 38 14.91 2.55 -6.65
CA GLY A 38 16.24 3.13 -6.69
C GLY A 38 16.31 4.63 -6.38
N ASP A 39 15.18 5.32 -6.18
CA ASP A 39 15.20 6.69 -5.70
C ASP A 39 15.82 6.77 -4.31
N SER A 40 16.63 7.80 -4.08
CA SER A 40 17.26 8.05 -2.79
C SER A 40 16.27 8.71 -1.83
N LEU A 41 15.98 8.03 -0.70
CA LEU A 41 15.14 8.63 0.34
C LEU A 41 15.79 9.85 0.99
N ASP A 42 17.12 9.90 1.04
CA ASP A 42 17.88 11.06 1.54
C ASP A 42 17.58 12.28 0.68
N GLU A 43 17.68 12.13 -0.66
CA GLU A 43 17.40 13.21 -1.61
C GLU A 43 15.93 13.64 -1.55
N ILE A 44 15.01 12.69 -1.43
CA ILE A 44 13.57 12.96 -1.28
C ILE A 44 13.33 13.81 -0.03
N LEU A 45 13.88 13.42 1.13
CA LEU A 45 13.71 14.18 2.36
C LEU A 45 14.35 15.56 2.26
N LEU A 46 15.57 15.66 1.76
CA LEU A 46 16.26 16.94 1.63
C LEU A 46 15.56 17.89 0.64
N THR A 47 14.97 17.34 -0.44
CA THR A 47 14.29 18.14 -1.45
C THR A 47 12.92 18.63 -1.01
N TYR A 48 12.10 17.71 -0.45
CA TYR A 48 10.69 18.01 -0.20
C TYR A 48 10.37 18.43 1.24
N VAL A 49 11.13 17.93 2.21
CA VAL A 49 11.00 18.33 3.61
C VAL A 49 11.88 19.54 3.90
N GLY A 50 13.13 19.51 3.44
CA GLY A 50 14.06 20.65 3.39
C GLY A 50 13.96 21.61 4.56
N ASP A 51 13.75 22.88 4.25
CA ASP A 51 13.68 23.98 5.23
C ASP A 51 12.34 24.06 5.98
N ASN A 52 11.35 23.27 5.61
CA ASN A 52 10.07 23.20 6.32
C ASN A 52 10.19 22.50 7.69
N ARG A 53 11.24 21.70 7.90
CA ARG A 53 11.49 21.03 9.19
C ARG A 53 12.09 21.98 10.22
N ARG A 54 11.77 21.74 11.48
CA ARG A 54 12.33 22.44 12.65
C ARG A 54 12.95 21.43 13.61
N GLU A 55 13.80 21.93 14.49
CA GLU A 55 14.30 21.12 15.60
C GLU A 55 13.13 20.60 16.45
N GLY A 56 13.16 19.31 16.80
CA GLY A 56 12.10 18.64 17.56
C GLY A 56 10.94 18.09 16.73
N ASP A 57 10.87 18.38 15.43
CA ASP A 57 9.91 17.73 14.55
C ASP A 57 10.21 16.23 14.41
N ILE A 58 9.16 15.44 14.20
CA ILE A 58 9.27 14.02 13.85
C ILE A 58 8.70 13.85 12.43
N ILE A 59 9.49 13.24 11.55
CA ILE A 59 9.10 13.01 10.16
C ILE A 59 8.54 11.60 10.05
N PHE A 60 7.30 11.50 9.64
CA PHE A 60 6.62 10.25 9.37
C PHE A 60 6.66 9.96 7.87
N MET A 61 6.98 8.74 7.53
CA MET A 61 7.15 8.28 6.16
C MET A 61 6.33 7.03 5.93
N SER A 62 5.53 7.03 4.86
CA SER A 62 4.78 5.84 4.46
C SER A 62 5.71 4.68 4.15
N GLU A 63 5.37 3.50 4.66
CA GLU A 63 6.12 2.27 4.38
C GLU A 63 6.20 1.94 2.89
N LYS A 64 5.19 2.38 2.11
CA LYS A 64 5.12 2.13 0.66
C LYS A 64 6.31 2.74 -0.07
N ILE A 65 6.63 4.02 0.19
CA ILE A 65 7.77 4.65 -0.50
C ILE A 65 9.11 4.05 -0.08
N VAL A 66 9.24 3.62 1.16
CA VAL A 66 10.45 2.92 1.63
C VAL A 66 10.61 1.58 0.92
N ALA A 67 9.55 0.79 0.79
CA ALA A 67 9.59 -0.48 0.07
C ALA A 67 9.84 -0.27 -1.43
N ILE A 68 9.21 0.72 -2.05
CA ILE A 68 9.38 1.04 -3.47
C ILE A 68 10.82 1.46 -3.77
N SER A 69 11.39 2.39 -2.99
CA SER A 69 12.78 2.85 -3.18
C SER A 69 13.79 1.70 -3.06
N GLN A 70 13.50 0.71 -2.21
CA GLN A 70 14.29 -0.52 -2.06
C GLN A 70 14.06 -1.55 -3.19
N GLY A 71 13.24 -1.26 -4.22
CA GLY A 71 12.92 -2.19 -5.29
C GLY A 71 12.06 -3.38 -4.85
N ARG A 72 11.25 -3.21 -3.77
CA ARG A 72 10.41 -4.27 -3.19
C ARG A 72 8.95 -4.22 -3.66
N ALA A 73 8.67 -3.47 -4.72
CA ALA A 73 7.40 -3.46 -5.44
C ALA A 73 7.58 -4.11 -6.82
N PHE A 74 6.67 -5.01 -7.19
CA PHE A 74 6.79 -5.86 -8.38
C PHE A 74 5.50 -5.76 -9.21
N PRO A 75 5.59 -5.50 -10.54
CA PRO A 75 4.43 -5.62 -11.41
C PRO A 75 3.82 -7.02 -11.27
N ILE A 76 2.50 -7.09 -11.08
CA ILE A 76 1.82 -8.36 -10.76
C ILE A 76 2.04 -9.41 -11.83
N GLU A 77 2.07 -9.01 -13.09
CA GLU A 77 2.28 -9.86 -14.27
C GLU A 77 3.68 -10.48 -14.35
N THR A 78 4.67 -9.88 -13.67
CA THR A 78 6.05 -10.42 -13.64
C THR A 78 6.22 -11.54 -12.61
N ILE A 79 5.27 -11.69 -11.70
CA ILE A 79 5.33 -12.68 -10.64
C ILE A 79 4.77 -14.00 -11.16
N LYS A 80 5.63 -15.04 -11.22
CA LYS A 80 5.24 -16.39 -11.64
C LYS A 80 5.00 -17.27 -10.40
N PRO A 81 3.74 -17.46 -9.96
CA PRO A 81 3.45 -18.23 -8.76
C PRO A 81 3.62 -19.73 -8.99
N ARG A 82 4.30 -20.41 -8.04
CA ARG A 82 4.43 -21.87 -7.98
C ARG A 82 3.08 -22.52 -7.68
N ARG A 83 3.01 -23.85 -7.89
CA ARG A 83 1.82 -24.63 -7.55
C ARG A 83 1.40 -24.45 -6.09
N MET A 84 2.34 -24.43 -5.15
CA MET A 84 2.08 -24.24 -3.72
C MET A 84 1.46 -22.87 -3.42
N ALA A 85 1.93 -21.79 -4.04
CA ALA A 85 1.34 -20.46 -3.88
C ALA A 85 -0.12 -20.42 -4.35
N ARG A 86 -0.42 -21.06 -5.48
CA ARG A 86 -1.78 -21.20 -6.03
C ARG A 86 -2.72 -22.00 -5.13
N ILE A 87 -2.19 -23.01 -4.42
CA ILE A 87 -2.97 -23.81 -3.48
C ILE A 87 -3.20 -23.00 -2.20
N LEU A 88 -2.15 -22.48 -1.59
CA LEU A 88 -2.21 -21.81 -0.30
C LEU A 88 -3.04 -20.53 -0.32
N SER A 89 -2.98 -19.75 -1.40
CA SER A 89 -3.78 -18.52 -1.55
C SER A 89 -5.30 -18.76 -1.48
N LYS A 90 -5.77 -19.96 -1.85
CA LYS A 90 -7.21 -20.32 -1.78
C LYS A 90 -7.72 -20.45 -0.35
N PHE A 91 -6.84 -20.75 0.62
CA PHE A 91 -7.20 -20.95 2.02
C PHE A 91 -7.06 -19.67 2.87
N VAL A 92 -6.48 -18.61 2.30
CA VAL A 92 -6.39 -17.32 2.96
C VAL A 92 -7.75 -16.64 2.95
N TYR A 93 -8.13 -16.07 4.09
CA TYR A 93 -9.33 -15.24 4.18
C TYR A 93 -9.14 -13.97 3.34
N LYS A 94 -10.06 -13.76 2.41
CA LYS A 94 -10.09 -12.54 1.60
C LYS A 94 -10.81 -11.45 2.37
N SER A 95 -10.08 -10.43 2.76
CA SER A 95 -10.64 -9.25 3.41
C SER A 95 -11.28 -8.33 2.36
N PRO A 96 -12.39 -7.66 2.65
CA PRO A 96 -12.92 -6.59 1.79
C PRO A 96 -11.99 -5.36 1.75
N TYR A 97 -11.05 -5.24 2.69
CA TYR A 97 -10.16 -4.08 2.84
C TYR A 97 -8.80 -4.27 2.14
N GLY A 98 -8.57 -5.36 1.45
CA GLY A 98 -7.33 -5.59 0.72
C GLY A 98 -7.12 -7.04 0.34
N ILE A 99 -6.34 -7.24 -0.71
CA ILE A 99 -6.06 -8.57 -1.28
C ILE A 99 -5.14 -9.37 -0.36
N GLY A 100 -4.17 -8.73 0.29
CA GLY A 100 -3.18 -9.38 1.13
C GLY A 100 -2.58 -10.60 0.44
N LEU A 101 -2.55 -11.75 1.13
CA LEU A 101 -2.06 -13.02 0.58
C LEU A 101 -3.13 -13.85 -0.15
N GLY A 102 -4.28 -13.23 -0.50
CA GLY A 102 -5.44 -13.90 -1.09
C GLY A 102 -5.32 -14.24 -2.57
N ILE A 103 -4.25 -13.82 -3.25
CA ILE A 103 -3.94 -14.18 -4.64
C ILE A 103 -2.63 -14.94 -4.74
N PRO A 104 -2.45 -15.77 -5.79
CA PRO A 104 -1.25 -16.58 -5.94
C PRO A 104 0.05 -15.77 -5.98
N GLU A 105 0.04 -14.59 -6.56
CA GLU A 105 1.19 -13.71 -6.76
C GLU A 105 1.72 -13.17 -5.42
N THR A 106 0.85 -12.65 -4.58
CA THR A 106 1.24 -12.17 -3.24
C THR A 106 1.67 -13.31 -2.31
N MET A 107 1.01 -14.48 -2.42
CA MET A 107 1.43 -15.69 -1.70
C MET A 107 2.81 -16.17 -2.17
N GLU A 108 3.11 -16.06 -3.46
CA GLU A 108 4.45 -16.35 -3.99
C GLU A 108 5.51 -15.43 -3.40
N LEU A 109 5.22 -14.13 -3.31
CA LEU A 109 6.11 -13.16 -2.65
C LEU A 109 6.32 -13.52 -1.17
N ALA A 110 5.26 -13.89 -0.45
CA ALA A 110 5.37 -14.36 0.93
C ALA A 110 6.27 -15.60 1.06
N ILE A 111 6.14 -16.55 0.14
CA ILE A 111 6.98 -17.76 0.13
C ILE A 111 8.43 -17.40 -0.14
N ARG A 112 8.72 -16.45 -1.04
CA ARG A 112 10.07 -15.97 -1.33
C ARG A 112 10.70 -15.26 -0.13
N GLU A 113 9.91 -14.42 0.55
CA GLU A 113 10.39 -13.59 1.67
C GLU A 113 10.58 -14.39 2.97
N LEU A 114 9.66 -15.29 3.29
CA LEU A 114 9.61 -15.98 4.59
C LEU A 114 10.10 -17.43 4.54
N GLY A 115 10.20 -17.98 3.33
CA GLY A 115 10.50 -19.38 3.11
C GLY A 115 9.26 -20.28 3.19
N ILE A 116 9.26 -21.32 2.34
CA ILE A 116 8.13 -22.25 2.21
C ILE A 116 7.82 -23.02 3.52
N VAL A 117 8.84 -23.37 4.30
CA VAL A 117 8.69 -24.14 5.53
C VAL A 117 7.89 -23.35 6.57
N ARG A 118 8.20 -22.06 6.75
CA ARG A 118 7.51 -21.19 7.68
C ARG A 118 6.04 -20.99 7.28
N ILE A 119 5.80 -20.79 5.98
CA ILE A 119 4.44 -20.63 5.43
C ILE A 119 3.60 -21.89 5.63
N LEU A 120 4.17 -23.07 5.34
CA LEU A 120 3.48 -24.35 5.54
C LEU A 120 3.19 -24.62 7.01
N PHE A 121 4.14 -24.35 7.90
CA PHE A 121 3.94 -24.48 9.34
C PHE A 121 2.85 -23.55 9.84
N ALA A 122 2.85 -22.30 9.40
CA ALA A 122 1.82 -21.32 9.73
C ALA A 122 0.43 -21.74 9.22
N ALA A 123 0.36 -22.27 7.99
CA ALA A 123 -0.88 -22.77 7.41
C ALA A 123 -1.41 -23.97 8.19
N PHE A 124 -0.54 -24.93 8.56
CA PHE A 124 -0.89 -26.10 9.38
C PHE A 124 -1.42 -25.71 10.74
N CYS A 125 -0.71 -24.85 11.48
CA CYS A 125 -1.18 -24.35 12.78
C CYS A 125 -2.51 -23.62 12.67
N SER A 126 -2.68 -22.81 11.62
CA SER A 126 -3.93 -22.09 11.36
C SER A 126 -5.10 -23.04 11.06
N ALA A 127 -4.86 -24.13 10.32
CA ALA A 127 -5.87 -25.13 9.99
C ALA A 127 -6.35 -25.87 11.26
N ILE A 128 -5.44 -26.21 12.16
CA ILE A 128 -5.78 -26.89 13.43
C ILE A 128 -6.53 -25.94 14.38
N THR A 129 -6.13 -24.68 14.47
CA THR A 129 -6.70 -23.73 15.46
C THR A 129 -8.02 -23.11 15.01
N LYS A 130 -8.30 -23.08 13.71
CA LYS A 130 -9.53 -22.51 13.14
C LYS A 130 -10.82 -23.16 13.65
N PRO A 131 -10.95 -24.50 13.79
CA PRO A 131 -12.12 -25.16 14.37
C PRO A 131 -12.40 -24.77 15.83
N PHE A 132 -11.36 -24.37 16.58
CA PHE A 132 -11.48 -23.91 17.98
C PHE A 132 -11.78 -22.40 18.07
N GLY A 133 -12.12 -21.73 16.96
CA GLY A 133 -12.43 -20.31 16.93
C GLY A 133 -11.22 -19.38 17.02
N ILE A 134 -9.99 -19.90 17.06
CA ILE A 134 -8.76 -19.10 17.14
C ILE A 134 -8.38 -18.62 15.74
N ARG A 135 -8.51 -17.32 15.50
CA ARG A 135 -8.21 -16.66 14.23
C ARG A 135 -6.85 -15.95 14.26
N GLY A 136 -6.28 -15.67 13.07
CA GLY A 136 -5.05 -14.87 12.92
C GLY A 136 -3.75 -15.62 13.26
N VAL A 137 -3.77 -16.93 13.55
CA VAL A 137 -2.58 -17.73 13.89
C VAL A 137 -1.55 -17.72 12.74
N PHE A 138 -2.00 -17.77 11.50
CA PHE A 138 -1.14 -17.69 10.32
C PHE A 138 -0.23 -16.45 10.38
N TYR A 139 -0.83 -15.26 10.54
CA TYR A 139 -0.09 -14.00 10.58
C TYR A 139 0.74 -13.82 11.86
N ARG A 140 0.34 -14.45 12.97
CA ARG A 140 1.18 -14.45 14.19
C ARG A 140 2.49 -15.21 13.97
N ILE A 141 2.45 -16.33 13.25
CA ILE A 141 3.62 -17.17 12.96
C ILE A 141 4.46 -16.52 11.85
N CYS A 142 3.81 -16.01 10.81
CA CYS A 142 4.51 -15.37 9.69
C CYS A 142 5.10 -14.00 10.05
N GLY A 143 4.49 -13.30 11.02
CA GLY A 143 4.94 -12.00 11.51
C GLY A 143 4.52 -10.83 10.63
N GLU A 144 5.04 -9.65 10.96
CA GLU A 144 4.71 -8.38 10.33
C GLU A 144 5.07 -8.33 8.84
N LYS A 145 6.18 -8.97 8.45
CA LYS A 145 6.56 -9.05 7.04
C LYS A 145 5.47 -9.67 6.14
N ALA A 146 4.69 -10.62 6.67
CA ALA A 146 3.58 -11.21 5.93
C ALA A 146 2.35 -10.31 5.89
N ARG A 147 2.13 -9.52 6.94
CA ARG A 147 1.00 -8.59 7.04
C ARG A 147 1.16 -7.40 6.09
N ALA A 148 2.39 -6.92 5.98
CA ALA A 148 2.73 -5.78 5.14
C ALA A 148 2.93 -6.14 3.64
N ILE A 149 2.56 -7.37 3.22
CA ILE A 149 2.50 -7.71 1.79
C ILE A 149 1.15 -7.27 1.25
N ASP A 150 1.21 -6.29 0.36
CA ASP A 150 0.04 -5.78 -0.35
C ASP A 150 -0.04 -6.32 -1.76
N GLY A 151 -1.29 -6.50 -2.22
CA GLY A 151 -1.59 -6.77 -3.62
C GLY A 151 -1.95 -5.48 -4.39
N PRO A 152 -2.26 -5.62 -5.68
CA PRO A 152 -2.73 -4.51 -6.50
C PRO A 152 -4.02 -3.91 -5.92
N CYS A 153 -4.12 -2.57 -5.97
CA CYS A 153 -5.29 -1.82 -5.52
C CYS A 153 -5.50 -0.62 -6.43
N ASP A 154 -6.73 -0.45 -6.92
CA ASP A 154 -7.12 0.71 -7.75
C ASP A 154 -7.04 2.03 -6.99
N CYS A 155 -7.03 1.99 -5.65
CA CYS A 155 -6.84 3.15 -4.80
C CYS A 155 -5.39 3.67 -4.76
N THR A 156 -4.43 2.92 -5.30
CA THR A 156 -3.02 3.32 -5.32
C THR A 156 -2.69 4.06 -6.61
N ILE A 157 -1.81 5.07 -6.52
CA ILE A 157 -1.35 5.87 -7.66
C ILE A 157 -0.68 4.99 -8.73
N PRO A 158 -1.02 5.16 -10.03
CA PRO A 158 -0.30 4.52 -11.12
C PRO A 158 1.21 4.86 -11.11
N PRO A 159 2.11 3.88 -11.45
CA PRO A 159 1.79 2.53 -11.93
C PRO A 159 1.56 1.52 -10.81
N TYR A 160 1.67 1.90 -9.54
CA TYR A 160 1.67 1.00 -8.38
C TYR A 160 0.31 0.37 -8.07
N ASN A 161 -0.77 0.84 -8.69
CA ASN A 161 -2.09 0.21 -8.65
C ASN A 161 -2.10 -1.23 -9.21
N HIS A 162 -1.12 -1.60 -10.06
CA HIS A 162 -0.94 -2.94 -10.63
C HIS A 162 0.27 -3.69 -10.03
N TYR A 163 0.77 -3.24 -8.88
CA TYR A 163 1.94 -3.85 -8.24
C TYR A 163 1.55 -4.63 -6.99
N ALA A 164 2.30 -5.70 -6.73
CA ALA A 164 2.36 -6.32 -5.42
C ALA A 164 3.63 -5.85 -4.71
N LYS A 165 3.53 -5.58 -3.41
CA LYS A 165 4.57 -4.95 -2.60
C LYS A 165 4.91 -5.84 -1.40
N LEU A 166 6.20 -5.99 -1.11
CA LEU A 166 6.74 -6.53 0.13
C LEU A 166 6.89 -5.43 1.18
N ALA A 167 6.95 -5.82 2.45
CA ALA A 167 7.37 -4.94 3.53
C ALA A 167 8.74 -4.31 3.25
N PRO A 168 9.04 -3.10 3.73
CA PRO A 168 10.37 -2.53 3.67
C PRO A 168 11.38 -3.43 4.42
N ASP A 169 12.61 -3.53 3.89
CA ASP A 169 13.68 -4.23 4.59
C ASP A 169 14.30 -3.32 5.65
N LYS A 170 14.49 -3.86 6.85
CA LYS A 170 15.15 -3.20 7.98
C LYS A 170 14.68 -1.75 8.24
N PRO A 171 13.36 -1.50 8.40
CA PRO A 171 12.81 -0.15 8.48
C PRO A 171 13.41 0.68 9.63
N ASN A 172 13.78 0.07 10.76
CA ASN A 172 14.49 0.78 11.85
C ASN A 172 15.87 1.31 11.40
N LYS A 173 16.60 0.56 10.57
CA LYS A 173 17.90 1.01 10.06
C LYS A 173 17.73 2.14 9.05
N VAL A 174 16.69 2.06 8.20
CA VAL A 174 16.35 3.15 7.30
C VAL A 174 15.99 4.41 8.10
N ALA A 175 15.12 4.27 9.09
CA ALA A 175 14.74 5.40 9.94
C ALA A 175 15.94 6.02 10.66
N ALA A 176 16.85 5.20 11.24
CA ALA A 176 18.04 5.68 11.91
C ALA A 176 18.97 6.43 10.94
N HIS A 177 19.23 5.87 9.75
CA HIS A 177 20.05 6.54 8.74
C HIS A 177 19.45 7.90 8.32
N LEU A 178 18.16 7.94 8.04
CA LEU A 178 17.48 9.18 7.65
C LEU A 178 17.45 10.22 8.78
N ALA A 179 17.42 9.78 10.03
CA ALA A 179 17.54 10.67 11.18
C ALA A 179 18.94 11.29 11.27
N ASP A 180 20.00 10.53 10.98
CA ASP A 180 21.37 11.04 10.90
C ASP A 180 21.51 12.09 9.78
N VAL A 181 20.82 11.91 8.65
CA VAL A 181 20.83 12.84 7.51
C VAL A 181 20.06 14.13 7.81
N THR A 182 18.91 14.01 8.47
CA THR A 182 17.98 15.16 8.66
C THR A 182 18.16 15.87 9.99
N GLY A 183 18.70 15.20 11.00
CA GLY A 183 18.74 15.69 12.38
C GLY A 183 17.40 15.59 13.12
N ASN A 184 16.37 15.01 12.50
CA ASN A 184 15.02 14.85 13.06
C ASN A 184 14.71 13.39 13.38
N GLY A 185 13.75 13.15 14.29
CA GLY A 185 13.20 11.81 14.50
C GLY A 185 12.48 11.31 13.23
N ILE A 186 12.69 10.04 12.86
CA ILE A 186 12.06 9.43 11.70
C ILE A 186 11.22 8.22 12.12
N VAL A 187 10.02 8.11 11.57
CA VAL A 187 9.11 6.97 11.76
C VAL A 187 8.67 6.44 10.39
N VAL A 188 8.81 5.14 10.18
CA VAL A 188 8.24 4.42 9.04
C VAL A 188 6.93 3.79 9.48
N ILE A 189 5.84 4.18 8.83
CA ILE A 189 4.49 3.90 9.29
C ILE A 189 3.63 3.31 8.17
N ASP A 190 2.80 2.32 8.52
CA ASP A 190 1.64 1.90 7.73
C ASP A 190 0.38 2.42 8.43
N ALA A 191 -0.26 3.40 7.81
CA ALA A 191 -1.49 4.00 8.29
C ALA A 191 -2.57 3.83 7.23
N ASN A 192 -3.69 3.26 7.64
CA ASN A 192 -4.86 3.03 6.80
C ASN A 192 -6.15 3.13 7.64
N ASP A 193 -7.30 2.96 7.01
CA ASP A 193 -8.61 3.04 7.67
C ASP A 193 -8.85 1.94 8.73
N LEU A 194 -8.02 0.90 8.76
CA LEU A 194 -8.08 -0.19 9.72
C LEU A 194 -7.23 0.07 10.96
N GLY A 195 -6.27 0.97 10.86
CA GLY A 195 -5.38 1.32 11.96
C GLY A 195 -4.00 1.80 11.54
N VAL A 196 -3.14 1.88 12.52
CA VAL A 196 -1.79 2.42 12.39
C VAL A 196 -0.79 1.40 12.92
N GLU A 197 0.20 1.04 12.10
CA GLU A 197 1.31 0.16 12.47
C GLU A 197 2.65 0.88 12.27
N VAL A 198 3.49 0.87 13.29
CA VAL A 198 4.84 1.43 13.25
C VAL A 198 5.81 0.32 12.87
N LEU A 199 6.33 0.38 11.65
CA LEU A 199 7.25 -0.62 11.10
C LEU A 199 8.71 -0.32 11.46
N GLY A 200 9.05 0.97 11.61
CA GLY A 200 10.38 1.40 11.98
C GLY A 200 10.39 2.77 12.63
N ARG A 201 11.36 2.98 13.52
CA ARG A 201 11.62 4.27 14.18
C ARG A 201 13.12 4.46 14.36
N SER A 202 13.56 5.70 14.29
CA SER A 202 14.98 6.04 14.39
C SER A 202 15.52 5.87 15.80
N SER A 203 14.66 5.95 16.82
CA SER A 203 15.02 5.81 18.23
C SER A 203 13.90 5.16 19.03
N ASP A 204 14.28 4.39 20.04
CA ASP A 204 13.35 3.81 21.01
C ASP A 204 12.69 4.89 21.92
N ALA A 205 13.21 6.10 21.93
CA ALA A 205 12.60 7.24 22.61
C ALA A 205 11.30 7.73 21.94
N ILE A 206 11.09 7.42 20.66
CA ILE A 206 9.84 7.73 19.97
C ILE A 206 8.79 6.68 20.39
N ASP A 207 7.78 7.11 21.13
CA ASP A 207 6.74 6.23 21.66
C ASP A 207 5.81 5.74 20.56
N ILE A 208 5.52 4.41 20.55
CA ILE A 208 4.64 3.80 19.54
C ILE A 208 3.19 4.25 19.73
N ASN A 209 2.72 4.46 20.97
CA ASN A 209 1.35 4.92 21.23
C ASN A 209 1.17 6.36 20.76
N PHE A 210 2.20 7.21 20.97
CA PHE A 210 2.25 8.53 20.37
C PHE A 210 2.07 8.47 18.85
N CYS A 211 2.86 7.65 18.15
CA CYS A 211 2.77 7.50 16.70
C CYS A 211 1.37 7.07 16.26
N LYS A 212 0.78 6.10 16.96
CA LYS A 212 -0.59 5.61 16.66
C LYS A 212 -1.66 6.67 16.89
N GLN A 213 -1.53 7.47 17.95
CA GLN A 213 -2.51 8.52 18.24
C GLN A 213 -2.43 9.68 17.25
N VAL A 214 -1.21 10.09 16.90
CA VAL A 214 -0.99 11.19 15.94
C VAL A 214 -1.46 10.81 14.54
N PHE A 215 -1.42 9.53 14.16
CA PHE A 215 -1.81 9.04 12.83
C PHE A 215 -3.16 8.30 12.79
N LYS A 216 -3.96 8.35 13.87
CA LYS A 216 -5.19 7.54 13.99
C LYS A 216 -6.21 7.74 12.86
N ASP A 217 -6.23 8.91 12.23
CA ASP A 217 -7.12 9.29 11.13
C ASP A 217 -6.41 9.32 9.76
N ASN A 218 -5.19 8.77 9.70
CA ASN A 218 -4.35 8.71 8.50
C ASN A 218 -4.26 10.06 7.75
N PRO A 219 -3.45 11.02 8.21
CA PRO A 219 -3.35 12.35 7.58
C PRO A 219 -2.70 12.31 6.19
N LEU A 220 -2.02 11.22 5.81
CA LEU A 220 -1.42 11.04 4.49
C LEU A 220 -2.44 10.64 3.43
N ASP A 221 -3.63 10.16 3.86
CA ASP A 221 -4.65 9.57 2.99
C ASP A 221 -4.14 8.33 2.22
N GLN A 222 -4.96 7.77 1.32
CA GLN A 222 -4.64 6.60 0.49
C GLN A 222 -4.91 6.83 -1.00
N GLY A 223 -5.33 8.04 -1.36
CA GLY A 223 -5.73 8.40 -2.70
C GLY A 223 -4.57 8.92 -3.57
N ASP A 224 -4.88 9.86 -4.43
CA ASP A 224 -4.02 10.45 -5.45
C ASP A 224 -3.22 11.68 -4.98
N GLN A 225 -3.24 11.99 -3.68
CA GLN A 225 -2.66 13.20 -3.10
C GLN A 225 -1.13 13.27 -3.24
N GLN A 226 -0.47 12.12 -3.37
CA GLN A 226 1.00 12.01 -3.47
C GLN A 226 1.74 12.60 -2.26
N THR A 227 1.17 12.45 -1.07
CA THR A 227 1.73 12.96 0.19
C THR A 227 2.24 11.81 1.08
N PRO A 228 3.33 11.11 0.71
CA PRO A 228 3.79 9.93 1.43
C PRO A 228 4.60 10.27 2.68
N ILE A 229 4.79 11.53 2.99
CA ILE A 229 5.58 12.04 4.12
C ILE A 229 4.73 13.04 4.89
N ALA A 230 4.86 13.07 6.22
CA ALA A 230 4.33 14.14 7.05
C ALA A 230 5.37 14.64 8.05
N ILE A 231 5.42 15.96 8.24
CA ILE A 231 6.15 16.59 9.33
C ILE A 231 5.20 16.72 10.52
N VAL A 232 5.53 16.09 11.63
CA VAL A 232 4.74 16.18 12.87
C VAL A 232 5.45 17.08 13.85
N ARG A 233 4.77 18.14 14.23
CA ARG A 233 5.29 19.22 15.10
C ARG A 233 4.41 19.38 16.31
N LYS A 234 5.01 19.44 17.49
CA LYS A 234 4.29 19.82 18.70
C LYS A 234 4.00 21.33 18.65
N VAL A 235 2.74 21.69 18.89
CA VAL A 235 2.27 23.09 18.86
C VAL A 235 1.64 23.48 20.19
N THR A 236 1.68 24.77 20.48
CA THR A 236 0.93 25.36 21.61
C THR A 236 -0.55 25.44 21.27
N SER A 237 -1.38 25.70 22.28
CA SER A 237 -2.83 25.88 22.06
C SER A 237 -3.12 27.09 21.15
N GLU A 238 -2.33 28.16 21.27
CA GLU A 238 -2.47 29.36 20.46
C GLU A 238 -2.13 29.09 18.98
N GLU A 239 -0.99 28.42 18.72
CA GLU A 239 -0.59 27.99 17.37
C GLU A 239 -1.62 27.04 16.77
N ALA A 240 -2.18 26.14 17.55
CA ALA A 240 -3.21 25.20 17.10
C ALA A 240 -4.48 25.90 16.67
N GLU A 241 -4.94 26.92 17.41
CA GLU A 241 -6.10 27.73 17.04
C GLU A 241 -5.86 28.56 15.78
N GLU A 242 -4.65 29.12 15.63
CA GLU A 242 -4.26 29.85 14.41
C GLU A 242 -4.28 28.93 13.19
N ILE A 243 -3.72 27.71 13.30
CA ILE A 243 -3.72 26.73 12.22
C ILE A 243 -5.16 26.34 11.85
N ARG A 244 -6.02 26.03 12.83
CA ARG A 244 -7.42 25.67 12.59
C ARG A 244 -8.21 26.81 11.92
N SER A 245 -7.97 28.04 12.33
CA SER A 245 -8.61 29.22 11.73
C SER A 245 -8.20 29.39 10.27
N ARG A 246 -6.93 29.16 9.94
CA ARG A 246 -6.43 29.18 8.57
C ARG A 246 -7.07 28.09 7.72
N GLU A 247 -7.10 26.84 8.21
CA GLU A 247 -7.76 25.72 7.52
C GLU A 247 -9.23 26.04 7.18
N THR A 248 -9.96 26.65 8.11
CA THR A 248 -11.37 27.02 7.92
C THR A 248 -11.51 28.08 6.82
N THR A 249 -10.72 29.15 6.87
CA THR A 249 -10.75 30.23 5.89
C THR A 249 -10.40 29.74 4.49
N GLU A 250 -9.41 28.88 4.35
CA GLU A 250 -8.99 28.34 3.07
C GLU A 250 -10.03 27.35 2.50
N ALA A 251 -10.69 26.56 3.38
CA ALA A 251 -11.79 25.69 2.97
C ALA A 251 -13.01 26.50 2.48
N GLU A 252 -13.33 27.62 3.13
CA GLU A 252 -14.41 28.53 2.72
C GLU A 252 -14.09 29.19 1.36
N ASN A 253 -12.88 29.73 1.19
CA ASN A 253 -12.43 30.30 -0.07
C ASN A 253 -12.46 29.29 -1.23
N ALA A 254 -12.05 28.05 -0.98
CA ALA A 254 -12.09 26.98 -1.99
C ALA A 254 -13.52 26.56 -2.34
N ALA A 255 -14.47 26.67 -1.42
CA ALA A 255 -15.89 26.40 -1.68
C ALA A 255 -16.54 27.51 -2.51
N GLU A 256 -16.22 28.77 -2.22
CA GLU A 256 -16.71 29.93 -2.98
C GLU A 256 -16.21 29.94 -4.44
N LEU A 257 -14.92 29.60 -4.67
CA LEU A 257 -14.36 29.50 -6.01
C LEU A 257 -15.04 28.40 -6.85
N LYS A 258 -15.47 27.30 -6.24
CA LYS A 258 -16.21 26.23 -6.93
C LYS A 258 -17.61 26.68 -7.32
N GLN A 259 -18.30 27.39 -6.46
CA GLN A 259 -19.64 27.93 -6.77
C GLN A 259 -19.63 28.96 -7.90
N CYS A 260 -18.63 29.84 -7.95
CA CYS A 260 -18.46 30.78 -9.06
C CYS A 260 -18.12 30.08 -10.40
N GLY A 261 -17.36 28.98 -10.37
CA GLY A 261 -17.02 28.20 -11.57
C GLY A 261 -18.20 27.42 -12.17
N ASP A 262 -19.13 26.98 -11.35
CA ASP A 262 -20.34 26.27 -11.79
C ASP A 262 -21.41 27.24 -12.35
N GLU A 263 -21.42 28.51 -11.93
CA GLU A 263 -22.33 29.55 -12.46
C GLU A 263 -21.87 30.05 -13.86
N GLU A 264 -20.59 30.08 -14.16
CA GLU A 264 -20.09 30.47 -15.50
C GLU A 264 -20.33 29.45 -16.60
N GLN A 265 -20.52 28.15 -16.25
CA GLN A 265 -20.84 27.09 -17.21
C GLN A 265 -22.35 26.95 -17.49
N GLY A 266 -23.20 27.65 -16.75
CA GLY A 266 -24.67 27.58 -16.88
C GLY A 266 -25.32 28.60 -17.81
N THR A 267 -24.58 29.55 -18.42
CA THR A 267 -25.13 30.67 -19.20
C THR A 267 -24.78 30.73 -20.68
N SER A 268 -24.23 29.67 -21.26
CA SER A 268 -23.98 29.63 -22.70
C SER A 268 -24.66 28.44 -23.40
N ASP A 269 -26.01 28.37 -23.38
CA ASP A 269 -26.77 27.61 -24.38
C ASP A 269 -28.27 27.93 -24.25
N LYS A 270 -28.64 29.15 -24.64
CA LYS A 270 -30.00 29.45 -25.09
C LYS A 270 -29.93 30.67 -26.01
N ASP A 271 -29.67 30.42 -27.26
CA ASP A 271 -30.29 31.19 -28.33
C ASP A 271 -30.10 30.45 -29.66
N ASP A 272 -31.27 30.08 -30.17
CA ASP A 272 -31.67 30.07 -31.58
C ASP A 272 -30.95 29.15 -32.58
N MET A 273 -31.69 28.10 -32.97
CA MET A 273 -31.93 27.86 -34.39
C MET A 273 -33.03 26.78 -34.59
N THR A 274 -34.25 27.29 -34.86
CA THR A 274 -35.27 26.53 -35.61
C THR A 274 -34.71 26.22 -37.00
N GLY A 275 -34.55 24.93 -37.26
CA GLY A 275 -34.18 24.41 -38.59
C GLY A 275 -34.77 23.04 -38.75
N GLU A 276 -36.00 22.97 -39.28
CA GLU A 276 -36.64 21.76 -39.76
C GLU A 276 -35.74 21.08 -40.76
N CYS A 277 -35.44 19.82 -40.58
CA CYS A 277 -35.09 18.90 -41.65
C CYS A 277 -35.79 17.58 -41.38
N GLU A 278 -36.88 17.39 -42.09
CA GLU A 278 -37.46 16.10 -42.40
C GLU A 278 -36.40 15.25 -43.12
N VAL A 279 -36.16 14.04 -42.64
CA VAL A 279 -35.65 12.96 -43.47
C VAL A 279 -36.34 11.66 -43.07
N ASP A 280 -36.91 11.08 -44.11
CA ASP A 280 -37.75 9.94 -44.23
C ASP A 280 -37.36 8.68 -43.48
N LEU A 281 -38.40 8.06 -42.92
CA LEU A 281 -38.46 6.65 -42.56
C LEU A 281 -38.64 5.79 -43.85
N GLU A 282 -37.65 4.97 -44.16
CA GLU A 282 -37.92 3.72 -44.85
C GLU A 282 -37.07 2.57 -44.35
N ASN A 283 -37.73 1.69 -43.65
CA ASN A 283 -37.81 0.23 -43.83
C ASN A 283 -36.53 -0.51 -44.21
N THR A 284 -36.08 -1.36 -43.32
CA THR A 284 -35.78 -2.75 -43.70
C THR A 284 -36.00 -3.69 -42.52
N THR A 285 -36.86 -4.61 -42.80
CA THR A 285 -37.39 -5.69 -41.97
C THR A 285 -36.42 -6.85 -41.83
N LEU A 286 -36.46 -7.47 -40.64
CA LEU A 286 -36.50 -8.92 -40.33
C LEU A 286 -35.68 -9.93 -41.15
N SER A 287 -34.87 -10.71 -40.42
CA SER A 287 -34.93 -12.21 -40.38
C SER A 287 -33.77 -12.67 -39.50
N ASP A 288 -34.00 -13.31 -38.46
CA ASP A 288 -34.49 -14.64 -38.08
C ASP A 288 -33.38 -15.66 -37.93
N ALA A 289 -33.41 -16.26 -36.77
CA ALA A 289 -33.18 -17.65 -36.40
C ALA A 289 -31.77 -18.29 -36.41
N GLY A 290 -31.55 -18.98 -35.36
CA GLY A 290 -30.98 -20.34 -35.35
C GLY A 290 -29.65 -20.43 -34.63
N GLU A 291 -29.63 -21.04 -33.60
CA GLU A 291 -29.69 -22.41 -33.12
C GLU A 291 -28.49 -22.71 -32.20
N ARG A 292 -28.83 -23.32 -31.13
CA ARG A 292 -28.03 -24.06 -30.15
C ARG A 292 -27.16 -25.13 -30.79
N ASN A 293 -25.98 -25.35 -30.27
CA ASN A 293 -25.44 -26.71 -30.15
C ASN A 293 -24.67 -26.87 -28.85
N GLU A 294 -25.27 -27.67 -27.98
CA GLU A 294 -24.61 -28.49 -26.96
C GLU A 294 -23.88 -29.62 -27.68
N GLU A 295 -22.64 -29.84 -27.35
CA GLU A 295 -21.98 -31.13 -27.55
C GLU A 295 -21.17 -31.51 -26.33
N THR A 296 -21.72 -32.45 -25.61
CA THR A 296 -21.10 -33.39 -24.67
C THR A 296 -20.35 -34.46 -25.44
N VAL A 297 -19.10 -34.75 -25.03
CA VAL A 297 -18.42 -36.06 -25.18
C VAL A 297 -17.34 -36.12 -24.13
N SER A 298 -17.49 -36.89 -23.08
CA SER A 298 -17.19 -38.27 -22.72
C SER A 298 -15.72 -38.62 -22.61
N GLU A 299 -15.47 -39.09 -21.40
CA GLU A 299 -14.39 -39.92 -20.87
C GLU A 299 -13.64 -40.80 -21.87
N THR A 300 -12.33 -40.90 -21.70
CA THR A 300 -11.61 -42.19 -21.82
C THR A 300 -10.43 -42.21 -20.83
N GLU A 301 -10.53 -43.14 -19.90
CA GLU A 301 -9.45 -43.80 -19.17
C GLU A 301 -8.65 -44.66 -20.17
N ASP A 302 -7.36 -44.81 -19.87
CA ASP A 302 -6.51 -46.00 -20.06
C ASP A 302 -5.09 -45.62 -19.57
N GLU A 303 -4.68 -46.10 -18.46
CA GLU A 303 -3.94 -47.32 -18.08
C GLU A 303 -2.70 -47.60 -18.94
N ILE A 304 -1.70 -48.03 -18.18
CA ILE A 304 -0.62 -48.98 -18.41
C ILE A 304 0.78 -48.45 -18.14
N ASN A 305 1.31 -48.92 -17.07
CA ASN A 305 2.32 -49.91 -16.68
C ASN A 305 3.76 -49.43 -16.61
N GLN A 306 4.30 -49.52 -15.40
CA GLN A 306 5.31 -50.46 -14.89
C GLN A 306 6.51 -50.79 -15.81
N THR A 307 7.67 -50.57 -15.28
CA THR A 307 8.80 -51.52 -15.02
C THR A 307 9.97 -50.71 -14.44
N ASP A 308 10.35 -50.98 -13.22
CA ASP A 308 11.34 -51.95 -12.71
C ASP A 308 12.79 -51.58 -12.90
N GLU A 309 13.43 -51.56 -11.72
CA GLU A 309 14.71 -52.17 -11.32
C GLU A 309 15.97 -51.54 -11.91
N GLU A 310 17.02 -51.44 -11.26
CA GLU A 310 17.73 -51.98 -10.11
C GLU A 310 19.12 -51.36 -10.02
N SER A 311 19.62 -51.28 -8.81
CA SER A 311 20.96 -51.59 -8.31
C SER A 311 22.13 -50.73 -8.81
N THR A 312 23.09 -50.41 -8.06
CA THR A 312 23.89 -50.99 -6.96
C THR A 312 24.89 -49.95 -6.47
N GLU A 313 25.07 -49.92 -5.18
CA GLU A 313 26.32 -50.04 -4.43
C GLU A 313 27.60 -49.39 -4.99
N ASN A 314 28.36 -48.63 -4.24
CA ASN A 314 29.29 -49.05 -3.24
C ASN A 314 30.19 -47.91 -2.71
N SER A 315 30.34 -47.88 -1.42
CA SER A 315 31.57 -47.70 -0.60
C SER A 315 32.55 -46.59 -1.04
N GLY A 316 33.07 -45.80 -0.18
CA GLY A 316 33.60 -45.99 1.16
C GLY A 316 34.63 -44.91 1.46
N ASP A 317 34.80 -44.71 2.74
CA ASP A 317 36.01 -44.29 3.47
C ASP A 317 36.43 -42.79 3.43
N ILE A 318 36.29 -42.13 4.55
CA ILE A 318 37.09 -42.04 5.79
C ILE A 318 38.17 -40.94 5.78
N ILE A 319 38.15 -40.16 6.92
CA ILE A 319 39.26 -39.41 7.56
C ILE A 319 39.55 -38.03 6.97
N ASP A 320 39.61 -36.89 7.68
CA ASP A 320 40.12 -36.61 9.03
C ASP A 320 39.77 -35.14 9.39
N LYS A 321 39.53 -34.88 10.65
CA LYS A 321 39.70 -33.55 11.30
C LYS A 321 41.17 -33.33 11.60
N PRO A 322 41.72 -32.15 11.77
CA PRO A 322 41.63 -31.47 13.06
C PRO A 322 41.56 -29.95 13.02
N GLU A 323 40.96 -29.44 14.06
CA GLU A 323 41.28 -28.33 14.97
C GLU A 323 42.36 -27.33 14.56
N LEU A 324 41.95 -26.07 14.53
CA LEU A 324 42.48 -24.99 15.39
C LEU A 324 41.52 -23.78 15.33
#